data_1708162a81aa12ef17615caf909f9ed8
#
_entry.id   1708162a81aa12ef17615caf909f9ed8
#
_cell.length_a   1.000
_cell.length_b   1.000
_cell.length_c   1.000
_cell.angle_alpha   90.00
_cell.angle_beta   90.00
_cell.angle_gamma   90.00
#
_symmetry.space_group_name_H-M   'P 1'
#
loop_
_entity.id
_entity.type
_entity.pdbx_description
1 polymer ?
#
loop_
_entity_poly.entity_id
_entity_poly.type
_entity_poly.pdbx_seq_one_letter_code
_entity_poly.pdbx_strand_id
1 'polypeptide(L)'
;MDEIWKDIEGYEGLYQVSNLGRIHSLPRVNLCVNRTYIRKGKVLKGSSDKDGYLCVHLSKNGIERKFLVHRLVAKHFIPNPNNYQQVNHKNEIVNDNRVLNLEWCDCAYNIRYGTGIKRRAKLQTNKHGAKAVLQYTLDGEFVREFPSTMEIVRTYGFRQSHINECCLGKAKSSYGYVWKYKSDGA
;
A
#
# COMPACT_ATOMS: atom_id res chain seq x y z
N MET A 1 -1.05 26.36 11.54
CA MET A 1 0.42 26.16 11.42
C MET A 1 0.83 26.78 10.11
N ASP A 2 1.77 27.72 10.17
CA ASP A 2 2.27 28.41 9.00
C ASP A 2 3.04 27.44 8.11
N GLU A 3 3.00 27.66 6.80
CA GLU A 3 3.73 26.83 5.86
C GLU A 3 5.20 27.25 5.82
N ILE A 4 6.08 26.29 6.09
CA ILE A 4 7.53 26.46 6.10
C ILE A 4 8.09 25.68 4.92
N TRP A 5 8.97 26.34 4.13
CA TRP A 5 9.64 25.75 2.99
C TRP A 5 11.13 25.52 3.30
N LYS A 6 11.66 24.38 2.89
CA LYS A 6 13.09 24.04 2.96
C LYS A 6 13.57 23.56 1.60
N ASP A 7 14.79 23.90 1.23
CA ASP A 7 15.43 23.38 0.04
C ASP A 7 15.58 21.87 0.13
N ILE A 8 15.30 21.17 -0.98
CA ILE A 8 15.48 19.73 -1.05
C ILE A 8 16.97 19.44 -1.20
N GLU A 9 17.53 18.65 -0.26
CA GLU A 9 18.92 18.24 -0.25
C GLU A 9 19.35 17.63 -1.59
N GLY A 10 20.42 18.15 -2.16
CA GLY A 10 20.92 17.79 -3.49
C GLY A 10 20.20 18.52 -4.65
N TYR A 11 19.17 19.32 -4.34
CA TYR A 11 18.39 20.12 -5.31
C TYR A 11 18.21 21.58 -4.86
N GLU A 12 19.15 22.07 -4.07
CA GLU A 12 19.18 23.45 -3.54
C GLU A 12 19.04 24.46 -4.68
N GLY A 13 18.23 25.48 -4.47
CA GLY A 13 17.94 26.51 -5.50
C GLY A 13 17.08 26.04 -6.67
N LEU A 14 16.69 24.76 -6.71
CA LEU A 14 15.85 24.19 -7.77
C LEU A 14 14.46 23.80 -7.26
N TYR A 15 14.40 23.16 -6.08
CA TYR A 15 13.15 22.68 -5.51
C TYR A 15 13.13 22.80 -3.99
N GLN A 16 11.94 23.07 -3.47
CA GLN A 16 11.66 23.14 -2.03
C GLN A 16 10.54 22.18 -1.65
N VAL A 17 10.59 21.70 -0.42
CA VAL A 17 9.54 20.90 0.23
C VAL A 17 8.96 21.70 1.39
N SER A 18 7.63 21.62 1.57
CA SER A 18 6.97 22.27 2.70
C SER A 18 6.60 21.26 3.80
N ASN A 19 6.45 21.78 5.03
CA ASN A 19 5.90 21.03 6.18
C ASN A 19 4.45 20.56 5.97
N LEU A 20 3.76 21.10 4.95
CA LEU A 20 2.40 20.68 4.56
C LEU A 20 2.38 19.63 3.45
N GLY A 21 3.55 19.10 3.02
CA GLY A 21 3.64 18.06 1.99
C GLY A 21 3.52 18.58 0.56
N ARG A 22 3.79 19.86 0.32
CA ARG A 22 3.83 20.44 -1.02
C ARG A 22 5.27 20.54 -1.53
N ILE A 23 5.46 20.43 -2.84
CA ILE A 23 6.76 20.57 -3.49
C ILE A 23 6.71 21.77 -4.45
N HIS A 24 7.66 22.66 -4.29
CA HIS A 24 7.77 23.87 -5.12
C HIS A 24 8.99 23.78 -6.03
N SER A 25 8.80 24.00 -7.32
CA SER A 25 9.88 24.22 -8.28
C SER A 25 10.20 25.70 -8.28
N LEU A 26 11.42 26.07 -7.94
CA LEU A 26 11.86 27.48 -7.94
C LEU A 26 11.99 28.04 -9.36
N PRO A 27 11.83 29.35 -9.53
CA PRO A 27 12.09 29.99 -10.82
C PRO A 27 13.57 29.86 -11.19
N ARG A 28 13.84 29.58 -12.47
CA ARG A 28 15.21 29.40 -12.95
C ARG A 28 15.34 29.74 -14.42
N VAL A 29 16.54 30.18 -14.79
CA VAL A 29 16.92 30.39 -16.18
C VAL A 29 17.31 29.07 -16.80
N ASN A 30 16.68 28.70 -17.90
CA ASN A 30 17.05 27.52 -18.69
C ASN A 30 17.78 28.00 -19.95
N LEU A 31 18.99 27.48 -20.12
CA LEU A 31 19.82 27.72 -21.31
C LEU A 31 19.64 26.57 -22.28
N CYS A 32 19.05 26.83 -23.44
CA CYS A 32 19.04 25.92 -24.59
C CYS A 32 19.96 26.45 -25.66
N VAL A 33 20.43 25.60 -26.58
CA VAL A 33 21.43 25.92 -27.62
C VAL A 33 21.11 27.23 -28.36
N ASN A 34 19.84 27.53 -28.62
CA ASN A 34 19.42 28.75 -29.38
C ASN A 34 18.42 29.63 -28.63
N ARG A 35 18.16 29.37 -27.32
CA ARG A 35 17.13 30.11 -26.59
C ARG A 35 17.35 30.07 -25.08
N THR A 36 17.34 31.23 -24.47
CA THR A 36 17.25 31.39 -23.02
C THR A 36 15.82 31.73 -22.63
N TYR A 37 15.26 31.03 -21.67
CA TYR A 37 13.94 31.33 -21.13
C TYR A 37 13.89 31.16 -19.61
N ILE A 38 13.05 31.95 -18.97
CA ILE A 38 12.82 31.91 -17.54
C ILE A 38 11.69 30.91 -17.28
N ARG A 39 11.98 29.80 -16.57
CA ARG A 39 10.97 28.92 -16.04
C ARG A 39 10.41 29.51 -14.75
N LYS A 40 9.14 29.87 -14.75
CA LYS A 40 8.46 30.36 -13.54
C LYS A 40 8.38 29.27 -12.47
N GLY A 41 8.55 29.67 -11.21
CA GLY A 41 8.33 28.79 -10.06
C GLY A 41 6.86 28.35 -9.99
N LYS A 42 6.62 27.12 -9.54
CA LYS A 42 5.26 26.60 -9.32
C LYS A 42 5.24 25.46 -8.32
N VAL A 43 4.13 25.29 -7.64
CA VAL A 43 3.86 24.08 -6.85
C VAL A 43 3.64 22.92 -7.83
N LEU A 44 4.36 21.83 -7.63
CA LEU A 44 4.25 20.63 -8.48
C LEU A 44 3.01 19.85 -8.12
N LYS A 45 2.26 19.41 -9.12
CA LYS A 45 1.25 18.38 -8.96
C LYS A 45 1.99 17.03 -8.93
N GLY A 46 1.89 16.30 -7.81
CA GLY A 46 2.38 14.95 -7.76
C GLY A 46 1.44 13.97 -8.50
N SER A 47 1.91 12.75 -8.70
CA SER A 47 1.11 11.62 -9.16
C SER A 47 1.10 10.54 -8.08
N SER A 48 0.01 9.79 -7.95
CA SER A 48 -0.01 8.63 -7.05
C SER A 48 0.68 7.45 -7.69
N ASP A 49 1.46 6.71 -6.90
CA ASP A 49 1.94 5.41 -7.33
C ASP A 49 0.85 4.33 -7.17
N LYS A 50 1.20 3.06 -7.48
CA LYS A 50 0.27 1.92 -7.38
C LYS A 50 -0.29 1.67 -5.97
N ASP A 51 0.42 2.14 -4.94
CA ASP A 51 0.07 1.96 -3.53
C ASP A 51 -0.61 3.22 -2.95
N GLY A 52 -0.86 4.24 -3.80
CA GLY A 52 -1.53 5.49 -3.45
C GLY A 52 -0.61 6.58 -2.88
N TYR A 53 0.70 6.35 -2.78
CA TYR A 53 1.65 7.34 -2.28
C TYR A 53 1.88 8.44 -3.30
N LEU A 54 1.87 9.69 -2.83
CA LEU A 54 2.16 10.85 -3.67
C LEU A 54 3.64 10.89 -4.05
N CYS A 55 3.91 11.00 -5.35
CA CYS A 55 5.24 11.05 -5.94
C CYS A 55 5.44 12.32 -6.73
N VAL A 56 6.68 12.79 -6.79
CA VAL A 56 7.13 13.89 -7.67
C VAL A 56 8.37 13.49 -8.45
N HIS A 57 8.53 14.07 -9.61
CA HIS A 57 9.72 13.93 -10.44
C HIS A 57 10.53 15.22 -10.36
N LEU A 58 11.78 15.11 -9.90
CA LEU A 58 12.72 16.20 -9.78
C LEU A 58 13.86 16.02 -10.80
N SER A 59 14.17 17.06 -11.53
CA SER A 59 15.22 17.05 -12.57
C SER A 59 16.37 17.99 -12.19
N LYS A 60 17.59 17.47 -12.27
CA LYS A 60 18.85 18.23 -12.11
C LYS A 60 19.86 17.73 -13.14
N ASN A 61 20.50 18.64 -13.87
CA ASN A 61 21.52 18.33 -14.89
C ASN A 61 21.04 17.32 -15.96
N GLY A 62 19.77 17.46 -16.41
CA GLY A 62 19.18 16.56 -17.39
C GLY A 62 18.74 15.18 -16.84
N ILE A 63 19.04 14.87 -15.60
CA ILE A 63 18.65 13.60 -14.96
C ILE A 63 17.38 13.83 -14.14
N GLU A 64 16.34 13.04 -14.43
CA GLU A 64 15.09 13.03 -13.67
C GLU A 64 15.06 11.86 -12.69
N ARG A 65 14.60 12.12 -11.46
CA ARG A 65 14.43 11.09 -10.42
C ARG A 65 13.07 11.24 -9.75
N LYS A 66 12.45 10.10 -9.46
CA LYS A 66 11.18 10.00 -8.73
C LYS A 66 11.44 10.01 -7.23
N PHE A 67 10.65 10.79 -6.50
CA PHE A 67 10.67 10.89 -5.04
C PHE A 67 9.28 10.72 -4.46
N LEU A 68 9.20 10.04 -3.32
CA LEU A 68 8.00 9.97 -2.50
C LEU A 68 7.92 11.22 -1.62
N VAL A 69 6.80 11.94 -1.68
CA VAL A 69 6.65 13.24 -1.00
C VAL A 69 6.77 13.09 0.52
N HIS A 70 6.14 12.08 1.13
CA HIS A 70 6.24 11.85 2.59
C HIS A 70 7.69 11.65 3.03
N ARG A 71 8.54 11.01 2.22
CA ARG A 71 9.97 10.82 2.55
C ARG A 71 10.75 12.12 2.45
N LEU A 72 10.43 12.98 1.49
CA LEU A 72 11.03 14.32 1.41
C LEU A 72 10.65 15.15 2.64
N VAL A 73 9.36 15.16 3.02
CA VAL A 73 8.93 15.87 4.23
C VAL A 73 9.61 15.33 5.47
N ALA A 74 9.59 14.02 5.68
CA ALA A 74 10.21 13.41 6.85
C ALA A 74 11.71 13.73 6.94
N LYS A 75 12.44 13.63 5.82
CA LYS A 75 13.88 13.91 5.76
C LYS A 75 14.22 15.35 6.16
N HIS A 76 13.39 16.33 5.80
CA HIS A 76 13.71 17.74 6.01
C HIS A 76 13.12 18.32 7.29
N PHE A 77 12.08 17.70 7.86
CA PHE A 77 11.34 18.28 8.98
C PHE A 77 11.32 17.44 10.24
N ILE A 78 11.61 16.12 10.15
CA ILE A 78 11.50 15.22 11.30
C ILE A 78 12.88 14.67 11.66
N PRO A 79 13.42 14.94 12.86
CA PRO A 79 14.67 14.34 13.31
C PRO A 79 14.60 12.80 13.28
N ASN A 80 15.70 12.15 12.87
CA ASN A 80 15.81 10.70 12.79
C ASN A 80 17.07 10.17 13.52
N PRO A 81 17.17 10.35 14.84
CA PRO A 81 18.38 9.97 15.59
C PRO A 81 18.65 8.46 15.56
N ASN A 82 17.61 7.65 15.40
CA ASN A 82 17.74 6.19 15.33
C ASN A 82 18.00 5.66 13.91
N ASN A 83 18.15 6.54 12.93
CA ASN A 83 18.37 6.19 11.53
C ASN A 83 17.35 5.19 10.95
N TYR A 84 16.08 5.34 11.32
CA TYR A 84 15.00 4.51 10.79
C TYR A 84 14.83 4.69 9.29
N GLN A 85 14.52 3.59 8.61
CA GLN A 85 14.43 3.56 7.15
C GLN A 85 13.02 3.77 6.62
N GLN A 86 12.00 3.73 7.47
CA GLN A 86 10.60 3.84 7.07
C GLN A 86 9.93 5.07 7.67
N VAL A 87 8.93 5.57 6.93
CA VAL A 87 8.06 6.66 7.37
C VAL A 87 6.64 6.13 7.44
N ASN A 88 6.01 6.28 8.60
CA ASN A 88 4.63 5.91 8.85
C ASN A 88 3.71 7.14 8.74
N HIS A 89 2.47 6.92 8.25
CA HIS A 89 1.39 7.90 8.30
C HIS A 89 0.50 7.60 9.51
N LYS A 90 0.52 8.47 10.53
CA LYS A 90 -0.19 8.25 11.81
C LYS A 90 -1.69 8.04 11.64
N ASN A 91 -2.32 8.69 10.66
CA ASN A 91 -3.75 8.54 10.36
C ASN A 91 -4.04 7.44 9.32
N GLU A 92 -3.03 6.66 8.89
CA GLU A 92 -3.11 5.63 7.84
C GLU A 92 -3.56 6.14 6.45
N ILE A 93 -3.57 7.47 6.22
CA ILE A 93 -3.91 8.09 4.94
C ILE A 93 -2.61 8.40 4.19
N VAL A 94 -2.26 7.57 3.21
CA VAL A 94 -0.96 7.57 2.52
C VAL A 94 -0.66 8.83 1.68
N ASN A 95 -1.65 9.66 1.40
CA ASN A 95 -1.50 10.93 0.70
C ASN A 95 -1.54 12.16 1.61
N ASP A 96 -1.75 11.99 2.92
CA ASP A 96 -1.64 13.07 3.90
C ASP A 96 -0.19 13.24 4.38
N ASN A 97 0.57 14.02 3.61
CA ASN A 97 2.01 14.19 3.80
C ASN A 97 2.39 15.36 4.71
N ARG A 98 1.45 15.88 5.50
CA ARG A 98 1.76 16.93 6.50
C ARG A 98 2.71 16.39 7.57
N VAL A 99 3.68 17.19 7.97
CA VAL A 99 4.73 16.79 8.94
C VAL A 99 4.16 16.22 10.24
N LEU A 100 3.04 16.77 10.74
CA LEU A 100 2.37 16.32 11.96
C LEU A 100 1.82 14.89 11.86
N ASN A 101 1.52 14.44 10.64
CA ASN A 101 1.00 13.12 10.37
C ASN A 101 2.08 12.07 10.11
N LEU A 102 3.34 12.47 10.00
CA LEU A 102 4.45 11.58 9.65
C LEU A 102 5.32 11.30 10.87
N GLU A 103 5.92 10.13 10.88
CA GLU A 103 6.94 9.72 11.85
C GLU A 103 7.92 8.74 11.23
N TRP A 104 9.18 8.79 11.68
CA TRP A 104 10.16 7.75 11.36
C TRP A 104 9.91 6.52 12.22
N CYS A 105 10.00 5.34 11.63
CA CYS A 105 9.78 4.09 12.32
C CYS A 105 10.60 2.94 11.75
N ASP A 106 10.72 1.86 12.51
CA ASP A 106 11.25 0.60 12.02
C ASP A 106 10.20 -0.21 11.24
N CYS A 107 10.68 -1.26 10.57
CA CYS A 107 9.81 -2.12 9.76
C CYS A 107 8.76 -2.87 10.59
N ALA A 108 9.14 -3.34 11.79
CA ALA A 108 8.24 -4.12 12.64
C ALA A 108 7.09 -3.25 13.17
N TYR A 109 7.41 -2.04 13.61
CA TYR A 109 6.41 -1.06 14.02
C TYR A 109 5.45 -0.73 12.87
N ASN A 110 5.98 -0.37 11.69
CA ASN A 110 5.16 0.01 10.55
C ASN A 110 4.20 -1.11 10.09
N ILE A 111 4.65 -2.37 10.16
CA ILE A 111 3.81 -3.53 9.82
C ILE A 111 2.65 -3.71 10.81
N ARG A 112 2.91 -3.45 12.10
CA ARG A 112 1.93 -3.65 13.18
C ARG A 112 1.02 -2.46 13.40
N TYR A 113 1.37 -1.30 12.85
CA TYR A 113 0.67 -0.04 13.11
C TYR A 113 -0.78 -0.09 12.64
N GLY A 114 -1.68 0.43 13.47
CA GLY A 114 -3.09 0.58 13.15
C GLY A 114 -3.76 -0.69 12.62
N THR A 115 -4.30 -0.61 11.41
CA THR A 115 -4.99 -1.72 10.75
C THR A 115 -4.05 -2.62 9.92
N GLY A 116 -2.72 -2.41 9.98
CA GLY A 116 -1.72 -3.06 9.13
C GLY A 116 -1.81 -4.59 9.12
N ILE A 117 -1.92 -5.23 10.29
CA ILE A 117 -2.05 -6.69 10.40
C ILE A 117 -3.36 -7.18 9.75
N LYS A 118 -4.48 -6.49 10.01
CA LYS A 118 -5.79 -6.85 9.44
C LYS A 118 -5.78 -6.73 7.91
N ARG A 119 -5.19 -5.65 7.37
CA ARG A 119 -5.03 -5.45 5.92
C ARG A 119 -4.19 -6.54 5.28
N ARG A 120 -3.06 -6.93 5.88
CA ARG A 120 -2.21 -8.03 5.40
C ARG A 120 -2.92 -9.37 5.42
N ALA A 121 -3.62 -9.69 6.50
CA ALA A 121 -4.38 -10.93 6.60
C ALA A 121 -5.42 -11.01 5.48
N LYS A 122 -6.15 -9.93 5.22
CA LYS A 122 -7.14 -9.84 4.12
C LYS A 122 -6.48 -10.02 2.73
N LEU A 123 -5.32 -9.39 2.51
CA LEU A 123 -4.58 -9.53 1.25
C LEU A 123 -4.03 -10.95 1.03
N GLN A 124 -3.55 -11.61 2.09
CA GLN A 124 -3.09 -13.01 2.00
C GLN A 124 -4.23 -13.98 1.71
N THR A 125 -5.39 -13.78 2.34
CA THR A 125 -6.58 -14.59 2.08
C THR A 125 -6.99 -14.49 0.59
N ASN A 126 -6.89 -13.32 0.00
CA ASN A 126 -7.23 -13.09 -1.41
C ASN A 126 -6.14 -13.56 -2.40
N LYS A 127 -4.85 -13.51 -2.01
CA LYS A 127 -3.74 -13.92 -2.89
C LYS A 127 -3.64 -15.42 -3.13
N HIS A 128 -4.08 -16.24 -2.20
CA HIS A 128 -4.00 -17.69 -2.32
C HIS A 128 -5.24 -18.34 -2.94
N GLY A 129 -6.09 -17.53 -3.60
CA GLY A 129 -7.26 -18.08 -4.31
C GLY A 129 -8.14 -18.92 -3.39
N ALA A 130 -8.31 -18.51 -2.12
CA ALA A 130 -9.19 -19.19 -1.19
C ALA A 130 -10.60 -19.19 -1.80
N LYS A 131 -11.00 -20.33 -2.36
CA LYS A 131 -12.34 -20.50 -2.90
C LYS A 131 -13.29 -20.75 -1.74
N ALA A 132 -14.42 -20.04 -1.76
CA ALA A 132 -15.51 -20.34 -0.85
C ALA A 132 -16.00 -21.77 -1.09
N VAL A 133 -16.37 -22.44 0.00
CA VAL A 133 -16.79 -23.83 -0.02
C VAL A 133 -18.21 -23.93 0.50
N LEU A 134 -19.06 -24.59 -0.25
CA LEU A 134 -20.45 -24.87 0.08
C LEU A 134 -20.54 -26.27 0.71
N GLN A 135 -21.22 -26.37 1.84
CA GLN A 135 -21.52 -27.61 2.54
C GLN A 135 -22.94 -28.06 2.22
N TYR A 136 -23.12 -29.32 1.87
CA TYR A 136 -24.41 -29.95 1.62
C TYR A 136 -24.54 -31.22 2.43
N THR A 137 -25.77 -31.60 2.79
CA THR A 137 -26.07 -32.95 3.30
C THR A 137 -25.81 -34.00 2.22
N LEU A 138 -25.82 -35.30 2.60
CA LEU A 138 -25.69 -36.38 1.63
C LEU A 138 -26.87 -36.42 0.64
N ASP A 139 -28.03 -35.91 1.05
CA ASP A 139 -29.26 -35.81 0.23
C ASP A 139 -29.25 -34.58 -0.68
N GLY A 140 -28.18 -33.74 -0.58
CA GLY A 140 -28.00 -32.57 -1.46
C GLY A 140 -28.60 -31.28 -0.97
N GLU A 141 -29.10 -31.20 0.27
CA GLU A 141 -29.58 -29.97 0.85
C GLU A 141 -28.43 -29.06 1.28
N PHE A 142 -28.56 -27.77 0.98
CA PHE A 142 -27.58 -26.75 1.36
C PHE A 142 -27.58 -26.54 2.89
N VAL A 143 -26.40 -26.64 3.50
CA VAL A 143 -26.23 -26.41 4.95
C VAL A 143 -25.69 -25.02 5.23
N ARG A 144 -24.52 -24.70 4.67
CA ARG A 144 -23.89 -23.37 4.85
C ARG A 144 -22.70 -23.14 3.92
N GLU A 145 -22.25 -21.89 3.87
CA GLU A 145 -21.07 -21.45 3.12
C GLU A 145 -19.90 -21.18 4.08
N PHE A 146 -18.69 -21.58 3.67
CA PHE A 146 -17.44 -21.24 4.34
C PHE A 146 -16.56 -20.40 3.40
N PRO A 147 -15.87 -19.36 3.90
CA PRO A 147 -15.02 -18.51 3.08
C PRO A 147 -13.78 -19.25 2.52
N SER A 148 -13.41 -20.40 3.12
CA SER A 148 -12.28 -21.22 2.68
C SER A 148 -12.33 -22.60 3.29
N THR A 149 -11.57 -23.58 2.71
CA THR A 149 -11.36 -24.90 3.33
C THR A 149 -10.64 -24.81 4.68
N MET A 150 -9.77 -23.80 4.88
CA MET A 150 -9.11 -23.57 6.17
C MET A 150 -10.07 -23.18 7.29
N GLU A 151 -11.17 -22.48 6.96
CA GLU A 151 -12.19 -22.16 7.96
C GLU A 151 -12.94 -23.43 8.42
N ILE A 152 -13.16 -24.39 7.51
CA ILE A 152 -13.73 -25.70 7.84
C ILE A 152 -12.80 -26.46 8.80
N VAL A 153 -11.47 -26.44 8.52
CA VAL A 153 -10.46 -27.04 9.40
C VAL A 153 -10.51 -26.43 10.80
N ARG A 154 -10.59 -25.10 10.90
CA ARG A 154 -10.68 -24.39 12.19
C ARG A 154 -11.96 -24.69 12.95
N THR A 155 -13.08 -24.80 12.23
CA THR A 155 -14.40 -25.00 12.83
C THR A 155 -14.62 -26.44 13.31
N TYR A 156 -14.18 -27.43 12.52
CA TYR A 156 -14.51 -28.84 12.75
C TYR A 156 -13.30 -29.74 13.02
N GLY A 157 -12.07 -29.26 12.83
CA GLY A 157 -10.86 -30.08 12.92
C GLY A 157 -10.69 -31.07 11.76
N PHE A 158 -11.45 -30.91 10.67
CA PHE A 158 -11.39 -31.84 9.53
C PHE A 158 -10.09 -31.65 8.73
N ARG A 159 -9.59 -32.71 8.08
CA ARG A 159 -8.42 -32.62 7.21
C ARG A 159 -8.75 -31.88 5.92
N GLN A 160 -7.97 -30.83 5.61
CA GLN A 160 -8.15 -29.99 4.42
C GLN A 160 -8.12 -30.80 3.12
N SER A 161 -7.22 -31.82 3.02
CA SER A 161 -7.09 -32.67 1.84
C SER A 161 -8.40 -33.38 1.48
N HIS A 162 -9.10 -33.93 2.48
CA HIS A 162 -10.36 -34.65 2.25
C HIS A 162 -11.49 -33.73 1.76
N ILE A 163 -11.54 -32.49 2.28
CA ILE A 163 -12.50 -31.47 1.80
C ILE A 163 -12.18 -31.09 0.36
N ASN A 164 -10.90 -30.84 0.05
CA ASN A 164 -10.45 -30.48 -1.30
C ASN A 164 -10.74 -31.59 -2.33
N GLU A 165 -10.51 -32.87 -1.95
CA GLU A 165 -10.83 -34.01 -2.82
C GLU A 165 -12.31 -34.08 -3.16
N CYS A 166 -13.17 -33.80 -2.18
CA CYS A 166 -14.61 -33.73 -2.41
C CYS A 166 -14.96 -32.55 -3.33
N CYS A 167 -14.42 -31.36 -3.05
CA CYS A 167 -14.65 -30.16 -3.89
C CYS A 167 -14.16 -30.32 -5.35
N LEU A 168 -13.14 -31.17 -5.56
CA LEU A 168 -12.59 -31.48 -6.88
C LEU A 168 -13.30 -32.68 -7.56
N GLY A 169 -14.30 -33.26 -6.92
CA GLY A 169 -15.03 -34.41 -7.46
C GLY A 169 -14.26 -35.76 -7.38
N LYS A 170 -13.12 -35.79 -6.69
CA LYS A 170 -12.32 -37.01 -6.48
C LYS A 170 -12.92 -37.94 -5.41
N ALA A 171 -13.68 -37.37 -4.50
CA ALA A 171 -14.45 -38.06 -3.51
C ALA A 171 -15.92 -37.61 -3.55
N LYS A 172 -16.87 -38.53 -3.37
CA LYS A 172 -18.32 -38.21 -3.37
C LYS A 172 -18.73 -37.41 -2.16
N SER A 173 -18.17 -37.72 -0.98
CA SER A 173 -18.45 -37.03 0.28
C SER A 173 -17.28 -37.17 1.23
N SER A 174 -17.26 -36.34 2.28
CA SER A 174 -16.26 -36.39 3.34
C SER A 174 -16.88 -35.91 4.66
N TYR A 175 -16.62 -36.60 5.74
CA TYR A 175 -17.14 -36.30 7.09
C TYR A 175 -18.68 -36.19 7.15
N GLY A 176 -19.39 -37.04 6.36
CA GLY A 176 -20.86 -37.06 6.32
C GLY A 176 -21.50 -35.93 5.51
N TYR A 177 -20.71 -35.16 4.74
CA TYR A 177 -21.18 -34.04 3.92
C TYR A 177 -20.62 -34.10 2.50
N VAL A 178 -21.31 -33.46 1.58
CA VAL A 178 -20.82 -33.12 0.23
C VAL A 178 -20.28 -31.72 0.23
N TRP A 179 -19.07 -31.51 -0.32
CA TRP A 179 -18.39 -30.26 -0.36
C TRP A 179 -18.16 -29.81 -1.82
N LYS A 180 -18.50 -28.56 -2.14
CA LYS A 180 -18.30 -28.01 -3.48
C LYS A 180 -17.66 -26.63 -3.36
N TYR A 181 -16.74 -26.32 -4.27
CA TYR A 181 -16.32 -24.93 -4.41
C TYR A 181 -17.48 -24.08 -4.93
N LYS A 182 -17.65 -22.88 -4.37
CA LYS A 182 -18.56 -21.91 -4.94
C LYS A 182 -18.00 -21.51 -6.30
N SER A 183 -18.71 -21.79 -7.37
CA SER A 183 -18.40 -21.25 -8.71
C SER A 183 -18.65 -19.76 -8.68
N ASP A 184 -17.70 -18.96 -9.16
CA ASP A 184 -17.95 -17.56 -9.47
C ASP A 184 -19.08 -17.54 -10.49
N GLY A 185 -20.21 -16.99 -10.13
CA GLY A 185 -21.47 -17.10 -10.83
C GLY A 185 -21.37 -16.82 -12.31
N ALA A 186 -22.11 -17.61 -13.09
CA ALA A 186 -22.50 -17.26 -14.44
C ALA A 186 -23.44 -16.04 -14.45
#